data_34a35ff717c4e9a6140e81a89b97848a
#
_entry.id   34a35ff717c4e9a6140e81a89b97848a
#
_cell.length_a   1.000
_cell.length_b   1.000
_cell.length_c   1.000
_cell.angle_alpha   90.00
_cell.angle_beta   90.00
_cell.angle_gamma   90.00
#
_symmetry.space_group_name_H-M   'P 1'
#
loop_
_entity.id
_entity.type
_entity.pdbx_description
1 polymer ?
#
loop_
_entity_poly.entity_id
_entity_poly.type
_entity_poly.pdbx_seq_one_letter_code
_entity_poly.pdbx_strand_id
1 'polypeptide(L)'
;MFKNCFFNDSYFMKLNDIDFDKLSDNELKGLCIKYKIIDPQKINQYNRNALLEIIKKYLVHKLKNYGQRRNSVNGNLQKNQLNYSKSSGPPKPEYDPRQRRLSQPTTNNEIRNANEVHAQNQISQNAQRINQQNLLNNKYDIIGMYPAVKRLVAIGDLHGDLIATLKVLKLAEVIPQNSHINDINNIHWSGGDTWLIQLGDQIDRCRPDDLVQNCIKDFSDVYEDEGNNMVIFKFFLRLDDEAKKYGGRVLGLLGNHELMNVDKDFRYVSPQEFLEFVPQNQRTTKYTKDGFPLGYYHRAKAFERGGNIAKTYSIKKKSIITIGSYLFVHGGVSIDLAKKYSIPEINQVVSKWLLNQSNDTEEKIFDEIFRDDDDMSPFWCRIFSEEEGEDENTHENFNHLLSNVNQKNKLIQPIKGMVVAHTPQFMDNKYLNGIYDKKLWRIDVGMSRAFGKQDECGENKYRIPQLLIIHNDKEFEVRKCSFNSDRPPAPNNGGKVNIHNTSMPF
;
A
#
# COMPACT_ATOMS: atom_id res chain seq x y z
N MET A 1 -0.76 -20.35 -21.03
CA MET A 1 0.65 -20.17 -20.64
C MET A 1 0.83 -19.27 -19.40
N PHE A 2 -0.18 -18.55 -18.95
CA PHE A 2 -0.10 -17.54 -17.88
C PHE A 2 -0.64 -17.95 -16.50
N LYS A 3 -1.07 -19.19 -16.30
CA LYS A 3 -1.53 -19.70 -14.98
C LYS A 3 -0.41 -19.89 -13.93
N ASN A 4 0.85 -19.63 -14.27
CA ASN A 4 2.01 -19.99 -13.44
C ASN A 4 2.71 -18.78 -12.79
N CYS A 5 2.23 -17.55 -12.94
CA CYS A 5 2.95 -16.35 -12.47
C CYS A 5 2.79 -16.04 -10.97
N PHE A 6 1.99 -16.79 -10.22
CA PHE A 6 1.67 -16.46 -8.84
C PHE A 6 1.61 -17.70 -7.95
N PHE A 7 2.78 -18.14 -7.49
CA PHE A 7 2.85 -19.13 -6.41
C PHE A 7 3.08 -18.43 -5.09
N ASN A 8 2.07 -18.49 -4.24
CA ASN A 8 2.05 -17.99 -2.87
C ASN A 8 3.06 -18.68 -1.96
N ASP A 9 3.64 -17.93 -1.01
CA ASP A 9 4.39 -18.48 0.12
C ASP A 9 3.50 -19.39 1.00
N SER A 10 2.18 -19.19 1.05
CA SER A 10 1.21 -20.08 1.72
C SER A 10 1.21 -21.52 1.17
N TYR A 11 1.56 -21.70 -0.10
CA TYR A 11 1.77 -23.03 -0.66
C TYR A 11 2.98 -23.77 -0.09
N PHE A 12 3.94 -23.04 0.46
CA PHE A 12 5.11 -23.64 1.10
C PHE A 12 4.80 -24.24 2.46
N MET A 13 3.94 -23.59 3.24
CA MET A 13 3.44 -24.12 4.50
C MET A 13 2.60 -25.39 4.25
N LYS A 14 1.71 -25.36 3.26
CA LYS A 14 0.93 -26.55 2.84
C LYS A 14 1.79 -27.72 2.38
N LEU A 15 2.99 -27.51 1.83
CA LEU A 15 3.93 -28.57 1.46
C LEU A 15 4.60 -29.25 2.67
N ASN A 16 4.84 -28.51 3.75
CA ASN A 16 5.41 -29.07 4.98
C ASN A 16 4.42 -29.98 5.74
N ASP A 17 3.11 -29.76 5.55
CA ASP A 17 2.04 -30.53 6.19
C ASP A 17 1.66 -31.80 5.38
N ILE A 18 2.20 -31.97 4.17
CA ILE A 18 1.92 -33.14 3.33
C ILE A 18 2.72 -34.35 3.82
N ASP A 19 2.03 -35.42 4.18
CA ASP A 19 2.61 -36.72 4.42
C ASP A 19 2.97 -37.39 3.08
N PHE A 20 4.15 -37.06 2.56
CA PHE A 20 4.64 -37.54 1.24
C PHE A 20 4.69 -39.05 1.14
N ASP A 21 4.79 -39.76 2.26
CA ASP A 21 4.85 -41.21 2.28
C ASP A 21 3.47 -41.85 1.99
N LYS A 22 2.38 -41.11 2.13
CA LYS A 22 1.01 -41.53 1.80
C LYS A 22 0.58 -41.23 0.37
N LEU A 23 1.32 -40.36 -0.35
CA LEU A 23 0.98 -40.03 -1.74
C LEU A 23 1.30 -41.13 -2.70
N SER A 24 0.49 -41.28 -3.75
CA SER A 24 0.77 -42.16 -4.89
C SER A 24 1.93 -41.62 -5.74
N ASP A 25 2.54 -42.48 -6.58
CA ASP A 25 3.61 -42.07 -7.49
C ASP A 25 3.17 -40.99 -8.47
N ASN A 26 1.90 -41.00 -8.90
CA ASN A 26 1.36 -39.99 -9.80
C ASN A 26 1.17 -38.62 -9.08
N GLU A 27 0.77 -38.67 -7.82
CA GLU A 27 0.65 -37.42 -7.00
C GLU A 27 2.04 -36.84 -6.71
N LEU A 28 3.04 -37.66 -6.38
CA LEU A 28 4.42 -37.18 -6.21
C LEU A 28 4.99 -36.58 -7.50
N LYS A 29 4.74 -37.20 -8.65
CA LYS A 29 5.12 -36.66 -9.97
C LYS A 29 4.39 -35.35 -10.24
N GLY A 30 3.09 -35.31 -9.94
CA GLY A 30 2.26 -34.10 -10.06
C GLY A 30 2.81 -32.93 -9.23
N LEU A 31 3.22 -33.21 -7.98
CA LEU A 31 3.87 -32.22 -7.13
C LEU A 31 5.21 -31.74 -7.72
N CYS A 32 6.08 -32.66 -8.17
CA CYS A 32 7.35 -32.28 -8.76
C CYS A 32 7.19 -31.40 -10.01
N ILE A 33 6.17 -31.65 -10.83
CA ILE A 33 5.86 -30.85 -12.01
C ILE A 33 5.23 -29.51 -11.58
N LYS A 34 4.25 -29.55 -10.67
CA LYS A 34 3.55 -28.37 -10.16
C LYS A 34 4.50 -27.37 -9.53
N TYR A 35 5.47 -27.85 -8.77
CA TYR A 35 6.46 -27.00 -8.10
C TYR A 35 7.78 -26.87 -8.89
N LYS A 36 7.80 -27.29 -10.17
CA LYS A 36 8.98 -27.22 -11.05
C LYS A 36 10.26 -27.78 -10.41
N ILE A 37 10.12 -28.79 -9.56
CA ILE A 37 11.24 -29.44 -8.87
C ILE A 37 12.04 -30.28 -9.85
N ILE A 38 11.35 -30.86 -10.84
CA ILE A 38 11.93 -31.71 -11.91
C ILE A 38 11.29 -31.27 -13.23
N ASP A 39 12.11 -31.25 -14.29
CA ASP A 39 11.66 -31.04 -15.67
C ASP A 39 10.58 -32.07 -16.04
N PRO A 40 9.40 -31.69 -16.54
CA PRO A 40 8.33 -32.58 -16.94
C PRO A 40 8.77 -33.66 -17.92
N GLN A 41 9.73 -33.39 -18.80
CA GLN A 41 10.25 -34.36 -19.76
C GLN A 41 11.11 -35.44 -19.11
N LYS A 42 11.66 -35.21 -17.94
CA LYS A 42 12.54 -36.11 -17.19
C LYS A 42 11.84 -36.85 -16.05
N ILE A 43 10.63 -36.46 -15.69
CA ILE A 43 9.92 -36.91 -14.48
C ILE A 43 9.75 -38.47 -14.46
N ASN A 44 9.56 -39.09 -15.63
CA ASN A 44 9.35 -40.53 -15.75
C ASN A 44 10.64 -41.36 -15.59
N GLN A 45 11.80 -40.71 -15.51
CA GLN A 45 13.09 -41.37 -15.26
C GLN A 45 13.33 -41.65 -13.76
N TYR A 46 12.50 -41.06 -12.87
CA TYR A 46 12.66 -41.17 -11.43
C TYR A 46 11.66 -42.18 -10.84
N ASN A 47 12.15 -43.07 -10.00
CA ASN A 47 11.30 -43.92 -9.18
C ASN A 47 10.82 -43.18 -7.93
N ARG A 48 9.84 -43.78 -7.21
CA ARG A 48 9.25 -43.20 -5.99
C ARG A 48 10.28 -42.68 -4.98
N ASN A 49 11.28 -43.50 -4.66
CA ASN A 49 12.28 -43.14 -3.65
C ASN A 49 13.13 -41.95 -4.10
N ALA A 50 13.49 -41.90 -5.39
CA ALA A 50 14.22 -40.76 -5.94
C ALA A 50 13.39 -39.49 -5.94
N LEU A 51 12.08 -39.55 -6.23
CA LEU A 51 11.16 -38.43 -6.15
C LEU A 51 11.05 -37.88 -4.71
N LEU A 52 10.86 -38.78 -3.74
CA LEU A 52 10.80 -38.42 -2.32
C LEU A 52 12.10 -37.75 -1.83
N GLU A 53 13.26 -38.29 -2.22
CA GLU A 53 14.56 -37.70 -1.89
C GLU A 53 14.74 -36.29 -2.48
N ILE A 54 14.34 -36.11 -3.74
CA ILE A 54 14.44 -34.82 -4.42
C ILE A 54 13.51 -33.81 -3.76
N ILE A 55 12.26 -34.19 -3.46
CA ILE A 55 11.31 -33.32 -2.74
C ILE A 55 11.86 -32.95 -1.36
N LYS A 56 12.32 -33.91 -0.57
CA LYS A 56 12.91 -33.68 0.76
C LYS A 56 14.15 -32.76 0.68
N LYS A 57 15.04 -32.94 -0.29
CA LYS A 57 16.19 -32.05 -0.52
C LYS A 57 15.76 -30.63 -0.92
N TYR A 58 14.76 -30.51 -1.77
CA TYR A 58 14.19 -29.22 -2.16
C TYR A 58 13.62 -28.48 -0.95
N LEU A 59 12.84 -29.15 -0.10
CA LEU A 59 12.27 -28.55 1.12
C LEU A 59 13.37 -28.16 2.11
N VAL A 60 14.35 -29.04 2.36
CA VAL A 60 15.49 -28.73 3.25
C VAL A 60 16.34 -27.57 2.73
N HIS A 61 16.55 -27.48 1.41
CA HIS A 61 17.27 -26.36 0.80
C HIS A 61 16.51 -25.05 0.99
N LYS A 62 15.20 -25.08 0.83
CA LYS A 62 14.34 -23.91 1.07
C LYS A 62 14.31 -23.52 2.54
N LEU A 63 14.17 -24.47 3.47
CA LEU A 63 14.20 -24.22 4.92
C LEU A 63 15.56 -23.73 5.40
N LYS A 64 16.67 -24.23 4.86
CA LYS A 64 18.03 -23.72 5.18
C LYS A 64 18.22 -22.29 4.70
N ASN A 65 17.74 -21.97 3.51
CA ASN A 65 17.80 -20.59 2.99
C ASN A 65 16.91 -19.63 3.83
N TYR A 66 15.82 -20.13 4.40
CA TYR A 66 14.97 -19.40 5.35
C TYR A 66 15.68 -19.22 6.71
N GLY A 67 16.29 -20.28 7.25
CA GLY A 67 16.98 -20.27 8.56
C GLY A 67 18.37 -19.58 8.55
N GLN A 68 19.14 -19.66 7.47
CA GLN A 68 20.43 -18.99 7.35
C GLN A 68 20.30 -17.46 7.25
N ARG A 69 19.17 -16.96 6.72
CA ARG A 69 18.84 -15.53 6.74
C ARG A 69 18.58 -15.01 8.16
N ARG A 70 18.04 -15.85 9.05
CA ARG A 70 17.83 -15.52 10.49
C ARG A 70 19.13 -15.35 11.29
N ASN A 71 20.18 -16.14 10.99
CA ASN A 71 21.40 -16.22 11.80
C ASN A 71 22.54 -15.32 11.33
N SER A 72 22.56 -14.84 10.08
CA SER A 72 23.62 -13.98 9.56
C SER A 72 23.49 -12.50 9.95
N VAL A 73 22.34 -12.08 10.48
CA VAL A 73 22.06 -10.68 10.85
C VAL A 73 22.44 -10.36 12.29
N ASN A 74 22.57 -11.36 13.18
CA ASN A 74 22.81 -11.14 14.62
C ASN A 74 24.29 -11.10 15.04
N GLY A 75 25.24 -11.19 14.11
CA GLY A 75 26.66 -11.45 14.45
C GLY A 75 27.57 -10.24 14.60
N ASN A 76 27.25 -9.03 14.14
CA ASN A 76 28.25 -7.95 14.10
C ASN A 76 27.69 -6.53 14.25
N LEU A 77 27.14 -6.18 15.41
CA LEU A 77 26.92 -4.77 15.77
C LEU A 77 27.02 -4.55 17.28
N GLN A 78 28.24 -4.58 17.80
CA GLN A 78 28.55 -3.89 19.07
C GLN A 78 29.70 -2.89 18.85
N LYS A 79 29.47 -1.68 19.40
CA LYS A 79 30.39 -0.55 19.61
C LYS A 79 30.40 0.52 18.49
N ASN A 80 29.68 1.61 18.75
CA ASN A 80 30.28 2.94 18.91
C ASN A 80 29.21 3.94 19.37
N GLN A 81 29.30 4.31 20.65
CA GLN A 81 28.61 5.49 21.22
C GLN A 81 29.48 6.71 20.96
N LEU A 82 28.91 7.79 20.47
CA LEU A 82 29.49 9.12 20.48
C LEU A 82 28.52 10.13 21.06
N ASN A 83 29.00 10.82 22.08
CA ASN A 83 28.36 11.88 22.85
C ASN A 83 28.08 13.14 22.01
N TYR A 84 26.94 13.77 22.20
CA TYR A 84 26.72 15.16 21.80
C TYR A 84 26.30 16.01 23.00
N SER A 85 27.03 17.09 23.18
CA SER A 85 26.85 18.12 24.19
C SER A 85 25.78 19.14 23.84
N LYS A 86 25.13 19.68 24.87
CA LYS A 86 24.12 20.73 24.83
C LYS A 86 24.74 22.09 24.47
N SER A 87 24.04 22.88 23.63
CA SER A 87 24.29 24.33 23.51
C SER A 87 23.01 25.12 23.75
N SER A 88 23.17 26.19 24.49
CA SER A 88 22.20 27.14 25.03
C SER A 88 21.69 28.13 23.97
N GLY A 89 20.40 28.51 24.05
CA GLY A 89 19.76 29.47 23.16
C GLY A 89 19.91 30.95 23.65
N PRO A 90 19.66 31.94 22.76
CA PRO A 90 19.81 33.36 23.05
C PRO A 90 18.53 34.01 23.64
N PRO A 91 18.66 35.22 24.26
CA PRO A 91 17.63 35.83 25.10
C PRO A 91 16.59 36.64 24.33
N LYS A 92 15.46 36.86 25.00
CA LYS A 92 14.30 37.66 24.55
C LYS A 92 14.57 39.15 24.66
N PRO A 93 13.96 40.01 23.79
CA PRO A 93 13.97 41.48 24.00
C PRO A 93 12.79 41.95 24.86
N GLU A 94 13.09 42.97 25.64
CA GLU A 94 12.19 43.70 26.54
C GLU A 94 11.25 44.66 25.80
N TYR A 95 10.07 44.85 26.41
CA TYR A 95 8.98 45.71 25.94
C TYR A 95 8.94 47.03 26.78
N ASP A 96 8.90 48.19 26.12
CA ASP A 96 8.70 49.51 26.75
C ASP A 96 7.34 50.14 26.37
N PRO A 97 6.49 50.50 27.32
CA PRO A 97 5.18 51.06 27.03
C PRO A 97 5.14 52.59 27.34
N ARG A 98 5.21 53.41 26.32
CA ARG A 98 4.69 54.81 26.38
C ARG A 98 4.58 55.47 25.01
N GLN A 99 3.38 55.69 24.50
CA GLN A 99 2.91 56.98 24.07
C GLN A 99 1.47 56.94 23.54
N ARG A 100 0.62 57.69 24.23
CA ARG A 100 -0.72 58.10 23.78
C ARG A 100 -0.63 59.42 23.00
N ARG A 101 -1.41 59.59 21.94
CA ARG A 101 -2.36 60.75 21.82
C ARG A 101 -3.30 60.59 20.62
N LEU A 102 -4.50 61.13 20.87
CA LEU A 102 -5.76 61.05 20.12
C LEU A 102 -5.78 61.99 18.87
N SER A 103 -6.52 61.54 17.84
CA SER A 103 -7.30 62.44 16.96
C SER A 103 -8.50 61.64 16.42
N GLN A 104 -9.69 62.27 16.39
CA GLN A 104 -10.99 61.66 16.04
C GLN A 104 -11.19 61.52 14.53
N PRO A 105 -11.99 60.50 14.04
CA PRO A 105 -12.16 60.19 12.66
C PRO A 105 -13.48 60.66 12.04
N THR A 106 -13.45 60.82 10.74
CA THR A 106 -14.59 61.06 9.86
C THR A 106 -15.24 59.72 9.42
N THR A 107 -16.58 59.77 9.28
CA THR A 107 -17.52 58.61 9.14
C THR A 107 -17.26 57.57 8.04
N ASN A 108 -16.39 57.82 7.08
CA ASN A 108 -16.03 56.81 6.04
C ASN A 108 -14.96 55.80 6.50
N ASN A 109 -14.22 56.10 7.56
CA ASN A 109 -13.22 55.16 8.13
C ASN A 109 -13.85 54.14 9.07
N GLU A 110 -14.98 54.42 9.70
CA GLU A 110 -15.65 53.47 10.60
C GLU A 110 -16.27 52.29 9.86
N ILE A 111 -16.83 52.50 8.66
CA ILE A 111 -17.38 51.43 7.82
C ILE A 111 -16.25 50.52 7.24
N ARG A 112 -15.11 51.11 6.85
CA ARG A 112 -13.93 50.33 6.44
C ARG A 112 -13.36 49.51 7.59
N ASN A 113 -13.20 50.12 8.77
CA ASN A 113 -12.72 49.40 9.95
C ASN A 113 -13.67 48.29 10.40
N ALA A 114 -15.01 48.49 10.33
CA ALA A 114 -15.97 47.42 10.64
C ALA A 114 -15.87 46.22 9.67
N ASN A 115 -15.67 46.49 8.38
CA ASN A 115 -15.48 45.42 7.37
C ASN A 115 -14.13 44.71 7.52
N GLU A 116 -13.07 45.42 7.85
CA GLU A 116 -11.75 44.83 8.12
C GLU A 116 -11.75 44.02 9.42
N VAL A 117 -12.40 44.48 10.47
CA VAL A 117 -12.59 43.74 11.74
C VAL A 117 -13.47 42.50 11.51
N HIS A 118 -14.51 42.61 10.68
CA HIS A 118 -15.35 41.43 10.34
C HIS A 118 -14.59 40.41 9.53
N ALA A 119 -13.77 40.82 8.55
CA ALA A 119 -12.90 39.96 7.78
C ALA A 119 -11.81 39.28 8.65
N GLN A 120 -11.17 40.05 9.56
CA GLN A 120 -10.20 39.51 10.51
C GLN A 120 -10.82 38.54 11.51
N ASN A 121 -12.04 38.77 11.97
CA ASN A 121 -12.78 37.85 12.83
C ASN A 121 -13.16 36.58 12.09
N GLN A 122 -13.55 36.64 10.82
CA GLN A 122 -13.80 35.44 9.99
C GLN A 122 -12.52 34.64 9.75
N ILE A 123 -11.39 35.30 9.47
CA ILE A 123 -10.08 34.64 9.32
C ILE A 123 -9.66 33.98 10.64
N SER A 124 -9.83 34.65 11.78
CA SER A 124 -9.53 34.11 13.10
C SER A 124 -10.41 32.90 13.46
N GLN A 125 -11.72 32.96 13.19
CA GLN A 125 -12.65 31.85 13.40
C GLN A 125 -12.34 30.67 12.50
N ASN A 126 -11.98 30.90 11.23
CA ASN A 126 -11.54 29.86 10.32
C ASN A 126 -10.22 29.22 10.77
N ALA A 127 -9.25 30.01 11.22
CA ALA A 127 -7.99 29.49 11.77
C ALA A 127 -8.21 28.65 13.03
N GLN A 128 -9.12 29.10 13.93
CA GLN A 128 -9.49 28.32 15.12
C GLN A 128 -10.19 27.00 14.76
N ARG A 129 -11.11 27.02 13.78
CA ARG A 129 -11.76 25.80 13.25
C ARG A 129 -10.74 24.83 12.65
N ILE A 130 -9.80 25.33 11.85
CA ILE A 130 -8.73 24.52 11.25
C ILE A 130 -7.83 23.92 12.35
N ASN A 131 -7.47 24.69 13.38
CA ASN A 131 -6.67 24.16 14.49
C ASN A 131 -7.40 23.11 15.31
N GLN A 132 -8.69 23.27 15.59
CA GLN A 132 -9.51 22.26 16.26
C GLN A 132 -9.64 21.01 15.40
N GLN A 133 -9.86 21.15 14.10
CA GLN A 133 -9.92 20.04 13.16
C GLN A 133 -8.58 19.29 13.09
N ASN A 134 -7.46 20.01 13.08
CA ASN A 134 -6.13 19.41 13.10
C ASN A 134 -5.83 18.63 14.39
N LEU A 135 -6.28 19.13 15.55
CA LEU A 135 -6.16 18.43 16.83
C LEU A 135 -6.99 17.14 16.85
N LEU A 136 -8.21 17.17 16.31
CA LEU A 136 -9.06 15.99 16.15
C LEU A 136 -8.44 15.00 15.16
N ASN A 137 -7.93 15.47 14.05
CA ASN A 137 -7.26 14.63 13.04
C ASN A 137 -6.04 13.93 13.61
N ASN A 138 -5.22 14.60 14.44
CA ASN A 138 -4.09 13.99 15.11
C ASN A 138 -4.49 12.79 16.01
N LYS A 139 -5.64 12.90 16.70
CA LYS A 139 -6.17 11.79 17.49
C LYS A 139 -6.58 10.61 16.59
N TYR A 140 -7.25 10.87 15.48
CA TYR A 140 -7.64 9.83 14.52
C TYR A 140 -6.45 9.22 13.82
N ASP A 141 -5.42 10.01 13.49
CA ASP A 141 -4.17 9.52 12.87
C ASP A 141 -3.42 8.52 13.77
N ILE A 142 -3.52 8.67 15.10
CA ILE A 142 -2.88 7.73 16.05
C ILE A 142 -3.57 6.37 15.99
N ILE A 143 -4.90 6.33 16.03
CA ILE A 143 -5.68 5.10 16.13
C ILE A 143 -6.05 4.48 14.78
N GLY A 144 -6.00 5.24 13.69
CA GLY A 144 -6.42 4.80 12.35
C GLY A 144 -7.94 4.68 12.18
N MET A 145 -8.73 5.41 12.97
CA MET A 145 -10.19 5.39 12.92
C MET A 145 -10.74 6.79 12.69
N TYR A 146 -11.43 7.00 11.59
CA TYR A 146 -11.90 8.31 11.12
C TYR A 146 -13.42 8.35 10.96
N PRO A 147 -14.05 9.53 11.13
CA PRO A 147 -15.46 9.70 10.84
C PRO A 147 -15.76 9.56 9.35
N ALA A 148 -17.04 9.38 9.01
CA ALA A 148 -17.51 9.40 7.64
C ALA A 148 -17.21 10.74 6.97
N VAL A 149 -16.91 10.71 5.67
CA VAL A 149 -16.60 11.86 4.84
C VAL A 149 -17.54 11.93 3.63
N LYS A 150 -17.65 13.11 3.02
CA LYS A 150 -18.56 13.32 1.88
C LYS A 150 -18.12 12.57 0.64
N ARG A 151 -16.84 12.60 0.31
CA ARG A 151 -16.27 11.92 -0.86
C ARG A 151 -14.97 11.25 -0.46
N LEU A 152 -14.96 9.93 -0.53
CA LEU A 152 -13.79 9.09 -0.27
C LEU A 152 -13.42 8.34 -1.55
N VAL A 153 -12.18 8.49 -1.98
CA VAL A 153 -11.61 7.75 -3.11
C VAL A 153 -10.69 6.67 -2.57
N ALA A 154 -10.88 5.42 -3.00
CA ALA A 154 -9.98 4.32 -2.68
C ALA A 154 -9.29 3.80 -3.95
N ILE A 155 -7.97 3.63 -3.88
CA ILE A 155 -7.12 3.12 -4.96
C ILE A 155 -6.28 1.95 -4.45
N GLY A 156 -6.10 0.93 -5.30
CA GLY A 156 -5.31 -0.27 -5.00
C GLY A 156 -3.82 -0.07 -5.23
N ASP A 157 -3.14 -1.15 -5.58
CA ASP A 157 -1.71 -1.31 -5.65
C ASP A 157 -1.08 -0.53 -6.81
N LEU A 158 0.10 0.04 -6.59
CA LEU A 158 0.80 0.91 -7.55
C LEU A 158 2.14 0.34 -8.02
N HIS A 159 2.83 -0.43 -7.18
CA HIS A 159 4.07 -1.13 -7.52
C HIS A 159 5.06 -0.32 -8.33
N GLY A 160 5.44 0.86 -7.83
CA GLY A 160 6.45 1.71 -8.43
C GLY A 160 6.08 2.34 -9.79
N ASP A 161 4.83 2.22 -10.25
CA ASP A 161 4.38 2.74 -11.54
C ASP A 161 3.87 4.18 -11.43
N LEU A 162 4.72 5.14 -11.76
CA LEU A 162 4.37 6.56 -11.69
C LEU A 162 3.34 6.97 -12.76
N ILE A 163 3.35 6.32 -13.93
CA ILE A 163 2.37 6.59 -15.00
C ILE A 163 0.98 6.13 -14.56
N ALA A 164 0.86 4.89 -14.05
CA ALA A 164 -0.40 4.38 -13.52
C ALA A 164 -0.87 5.24 -12.33
N THR A 165 0.05 5.67 -11.46
CA THR A 165 -0.24 6.57 -10.34
C THR A 165 -0.85 7.88 -10.81
N LEU A 166 -0.26 8.56 -11.80
CA LEU A 166 -0.82 9.81 -12.32
C LEU A 166 -2.16 9.60 -13.02
N LYS A 167 -2.31 8.50 -13.77
CA LYS A 167 -3.59 8.16 -14.42
C LYS A 167 -4.72 7.98 -13.40
N VAL A 168 -4.50 7.20 -12.35
CA VAL A 168 -5.54 6.95 -11.33
C VAL A 168 -5.85 8.19 -10.50
N LEU A 169 -4.85 9.05 -10.19
CA LEU A 169 -5.09 10.32 -9.49
C LEU A 169 -5.83 11.36 -10.34
N LYS A 170 -5.59 11.41 -11.65
CA LYS A 170 -6.40 12.21 -12.60
C LYS A 170 -7.83 11.69 -12.66
N LEU A 171 -8.01 10.37 -12.77
CA LEU A 171 -9.33 9.73 -12.77
C LEU A 171 -10.10 10.01 -11.48
N ALA A 172 -9.39 10.13 -10.35
CA ALA A 172 -9.92 10.55 -9.06
C ALA A 172 -10.29 12.04 -9.00
N GLU A 173 -9.85 12.85 -9.98
CA GLU A 173 -10.01 14.32 -9.99
C GLU A 173 -9.36 15.02 -8.78
N VAL A 174 -8.28 14.44 -8.25
CA VAL A 174 -7.55 15.01 -7.10
C VAL A 174 -6.26 15.72 -7.50
N ILE A 175 -5.86 15.60 -8.77
CA ILE A 175 -4.81 16.40 -9.41
C ILE A 175 -5.32 16.94 -10.75
N PRO A 176 -4.72 18.03 -11.30
CA PRO A 176 -5.12 18.61 -12.57
C PRO A 176 -5.02 17.60 -13.74
N GLN A 177 -5.98 17.63 -14.68
CA GLN A 177 -6.04 16.69 -15.81
C GLN A 177 -4.83 16.82 -16.76
N ASN A 178 -4.25 18.01 -16.88
CA ASN A 178 -3.06 18.29 -17.68
C ASN A 178 -1.74 17.95 -16.96
N SER A 179 -1.77 17.33 -15.79
CA SER A 179 -0.55 16.91 -15.08
C SER A 179 0.29 15.97 -15.92
N HIS A 180 1.61 16.16 -15.92
CA HIS A 180 2.55 15.32 -16.67
C HIS A 180 3.67 14.80 -15.78
N ILE A 181 4.20 13.62 -16.08
CA ILE A 181 5.24 12.94 -15.29
C ILE A 181 6.50 13.81 -15.12
N ASN A 182 6.87 14.59 -16.14
CA ASN A 182 8.03 15.46 -16.08
C ASN A 182 7.89 16.63 -15.12
N ASP A 183 6.66 16.95 -14.73
CA ASP A 183 6.33 18.09 -13.85
C ASP A 183 5.89 17.65 -12.46
N ILE A 184 6.23 16.43 -12.04
CA ILE A 184 5.75 15.81 -10.78
C ILE A 184 5.88 16.74 -9.58
N ASN A 185 6.92 17.56 -9.52
CA ASN A 185 7.16 18.51 -8.42
C ASN A 185 6.20 19.69 -8.43
N ASN A 186 5.58 20.00 -9.57
CA ASN A 186 4.63 21.10 -9.77
C ASN A 186 3.16 20.65 -9.82
N ILE A 187 2.92 19.35 -9.66
CA ILE A 187 1.55 18.82 -9.56
C ILE A 187 1.05 19.04 -8.15
N HIS A 188 -0.05 19.77 -7.99
CA HIS A 188 -0.65 20.11 -6.71
C HIS A 188 -2.02 19.48 -6.52
N TRP A 189 -2.47 19.38 -5.28
CA TRP A 189 -3.79 18.92 -4.93
C TRP A 189 -4.89 19.82 -5.50
N SER A 190 -5.86 19.25 -6.18
CA SER A 190 -7.03 19.94 -6.71
C SER A 190 -8.36 19.31 -6.25
N GLY A 191 -8.29 18.30 -5.36
CA GLY A 191 -9.43 17.51 -4.93
C GLY A 191 -10.34 18.16 -3.86
N GLY A 192 -10.05 19.42 -3.44
CA GLY A 192 -10.83 20.09 -2.41
C GLY A 192 -10.87 19.31 -1.10
N ASP A 193 -12.06 19.09 -0.52
CA ASP A 193 -12.30 18.34 0.72
C ASP A 193 -12.39 16.82 0.51
N THR A 194 -12.04 16.31 -0.66
CA THR A 194 -11.98 14.86 -0.96
C THR A 194 -10.94 14.19 -0.07
N TRP A 195 -11.29 13.00 0.45
CA TRP A 195 -10.35 12.09 1.07
C TRP A 195 -9.95 11.01 0.07
N LEU A 196 -8.68 10.68 0.03
CA LEU A 196 -8.12 9.58 -0.75
C LEU A 196 -7.43 8.61 0.18
N ILE A 197 -7.65 7.31 -0.03
CA ILE A 197 -6.92 6.24 0.63
C ILE A 197 -6.29 5.31 -0.42
N GLN A 198 -4.99 5.07 -0.28
CA GLN A 198 -4.23 4.10 -1.08
C GLN A 198 -3.93 2.88 -0.21
N LEU A 199 -4.25 1.67 -0.73
CA LEU A 199 -4.36 0.46 0.06
C LEU A 199 -3.05 -0.35 0.20
N GLY A 200 -1.89 0.28 0.15
CA GLY A 200 -0.59 -0.40 0.30
C GLY A 200 0.05 -0.76 -1.04
N ASP A 201 1.22 -1.40 -1.00
CA ASP A 201 1.99 -1.80 -2.17
C ASP A 201 2.23 -0.66 -3.17
N GLN A 202 2.79 0.44 -2.66
CA GLN A 202 3.24 1.56 -3.51
C GLN A 202 4.54 1.25 -4.24
N ILE A 203 5.32 0.31 -3.72
CA ILE A 203 6.69 0.00 -4.13
C ILE A 203 6.78 -1.41 -4.74
N ASP A 204 7.97 -1.74 -5.21
CA ASP A 204 8.36 -3.04 -5.77
C ASP A 204 7.77 -3.35 -7.14
N ARG A 205 8.57 -3.03 -8.16
CA ARG A 205 8.23 -3.12 -9.58
C ARG A 205 8.42 -4.51 -10.18
N CYS A 206 9.22 -5.37 -9.59
CA CYS A 206 9.53 -6.66 -10.17
C CYS A 206 8.49 -7.74 -9.82
N ARG A 207 8.20 -8.60 -10.80
CA ARG A 207 7.40 -9.81 -10.67
C ARG A 207 8.19 -10.98 -11.21
N PRO A 208 8.97 -11.68 -10.35
CA PRO A 208 9.79 -12.80 -10.80
C PRO A 208 8.89 -13.96 -11.26
N ASP A 209 9.24 -14.58 -12.37
CA ASP A 209 8.52 -15.75 -12.92
C ASP A 209 8.64 -16.97 -12.00
N ASP A 210 9.71 -17.04 -11.22
CA ASP A 210 9.97 -18.09 -10.26
C ASP A 210 10.42 -17.48 -8.92
N LEU A 211 9.80 -17.90 -7.81
CA LEU A 211 10.18 -17.48 -6.45
C LEU A 211 11.65 -17.83 -6.09
N VAL A 212 12.27 -18.72 -6.84
CA VAL A 212 13.70 -19.07 -6.71
C VAL A 212 14.60 -18.09 -7.45
N GLN A 213 14.11 -17.51 -8.55
CA GLN A 213 14.77 -16.48 -9.34
C GLN A 213 14.13 -15.12 -9.00
N ASN A 214 14.59 -14.53 -7.92
CA ASN A 214 14.15 -13.19 -7.58
C ASN A 214 14.86 -12.15 -8.49
N CYS A 215 14.29 -10.98 -8.62
CA CYS A 215 14.80 -9.89 -9.46
C CYS A 215 16.20 -9.40 -9.07
N ILE A 216 16.76 -9.88 -7.97
CA ILE A 216 18.15 -9.65 -7.58
C ILE A 216 19.12 -10.37 -8.51
N LYS A 217 18.73 -11.48 -9.14
CA LYS A 217 19.60 -12.32 -9.99
C LYS A 217 19.33 -12.17 -11.46
N ASP A 218 18.09 -11.91 -11.86
CA ASP A 218 17.72 -11.72 -13.27
C ASP A 218 16.98 -10.39 -13.46
N PHE A 219 17.56 -9.52 -14.27
CA PHE A 219 17.03 -8.18 -14.55
C PHE A 219 16.22 -8.12 -15.85
N SER A 220 16.09 -9.24 -16.56
CA SER A 220 15.46 -9.26 -17.88
C SER A 220 13.94 -9.13 -17.82
N ASP A 221 13.33 -9.43 -16.65
CA ASP A 221 11.88 -9.59 -16.51
C ASP A 221 11.15 -8.34 -15.99
N VAL A 222 11.87 -7.23 -15.83
CA VAL A 222 11.26 -5.98 -15.36
C VAL A 222 10.88 -5.10 -16.52
N TYR A 223 9.60 -5.06 -16.85
CA TYR A 223 9.08 -4.26 -17.93
C TYR A 223 9.13 -2.75 -17.60
N GLU A 224 9.80 -1.97 -18.47
CA GLU A 224 9.93 -0.51 -18.31
C GLU A 224 10.29 -0.08 -16.87
N ASP A 225 11.38 -0.61 -16.36
CA ASP A 225 11.86 -0.32 -15.00
C ASP A 225 12.16 1.16 -14.80
N GLU A 226 11.44 1.82 -13.88
CA GLU A 226 11.48 3.28 -13.72
C GLU A 226 12.25 3.75 -12.48
N GLY A 227 12.28 2.96 -11.41
CA GLY A 227 12.87 3.38 -10.13
C GLY A 227 12.16 4.59 -9.50
N ASN A 228 10.84 4.55 -9.34
CA ASN A 228 10.01 5.67 -8.89
C ASN A 228 9.39 5.49 -7.50
N ASN A 229 9.87 4.53 -6.68
CA ASN A 229 9.27 4.27 -5.36
C ASN A 229 9.25 5.51 -4.47
N MET A 230 10.41 6.15 -4.33
CA MET A 230 10.54 7.33 -3.48
C MET A 230 9.90 8.58 -4.06
N VAL A 231 9.77 8.66 -5.39
CA VAL A 231 9.02 9.73 -6.07
C VAL A 231 7.54 9.62 -5.70
N ILE A 232 6.93 8.43 -5.88
CA ILE A 232 5.52 8.17 -5.56
C ILE A 232 5.28 8.42 -4.06
N PHE A 233 6.11 7.84 -3.18
CA PHE A 233 5.96 7.99 -1.74
C PHE A 233 5.97 9.46 -1.30
N LYS A 234 6.97 10.25 -1.73
CA LYS A 234 7.07 11.68 -1.41
C LYS A 234 5.91 12.47 -2.01
N PHE A 235 5.46 12.11 -3.21
CA PHE A 235 4.33 12.74 -3.86
C PHE A 235 3.05 12.59 -3.03
N PHE A 236 2.74 11.39 -2.57
CA PHE A 236 1.57 11.17 -1.69
C PHE A 236 1.66 11.93 -0.37
N LEU A 237 2.85 11.98 0.26
CA LEU A 237 3.04 12.78 1.48
C LEU A 237 2.77 14.26 1.23
N ARG A 238 3.26 14.82 0.13
CA ARG A 238 3.04 16.22 -0.24
C ARG A 238 1.56 16.49 -0.54
N LEU A 239 0.90 15.60 -1.27
CA LEU A 239 -0.53 15.73 -1.54
C LEU A 239 -1.37 15.70 -0.25
N ASP A 240 -1.01 14.89 0.77
CA ASP A 240 -1.69 14.92 2.09
C ASP A 240 -1.53 16.26 2.79
N ASP A 241 -0.31 16.82 2.78
CA ASP A 241 -0.05 18.11 3.41
C ASP A 241 -0.76 19.27 2.67
N GLU A 242 -0.96 19.17 1.36
CA GLU A 242 -1.74 20.12 0.58
C GLU A 242 -3.25 19.93 0.78
N ALA A 243 -3.76 18.68 0.74
CA ALA A 243 -5.17 18.35 0.92
C ALA A 243 -5.73 18.84 2.25
N LYS A 244 -4.95 18.73 3.33
CA LYS A 244 -5.33 19.23 4.67
C LYS A 244 -5.71 20.71 4.70
N LYS A 245 -5.15 21.52 3.82
CA LYS A 245 -5.47 22.95 3.71
C LYS A 245 -6.92 23.20 3.26
N TYR A 246 -7.51 22.20 2.61
CA TYR A 246 -8.88 22.26 2.07
C TYR A 246 -9.85 21.33 2.81
N GLY A 247 -9.43 20.70 3.92
CA GLY A 247 -10.22 19.72 4.66
C GLY A 247 -10.17 18.30 4.07
N GLY A 248 -9.39 18.09 3.00
CA GLY A 248 -9.12 16.79 2.42
C GLY A 248 -8.00 16.03 3.14
N ARG A 249 -7.79 14.79 2.72
CA ARG A 249 -6.70 13.93 3.21
C ARG A 249 -6.19 12.99 2.10
N VAL A 250 -4.93 12.60 2.22
CA VAL A 250 -4.38 11.47 1.46
C VAL A 250 -3.77 10.49 2.45
N LEU A 251 -4.48 9.39 2.68
CA LEU A 251 -4.08 8.33 3.60
C LEU A 251 -3.43 7.18 2.84
N GLY A 252 -2.55 6.44 3.50
CA GLY A 252 -1.94 5.24 2.95
C GLY A 252 -1.97 4.08 3.93
N LEU A 253 -2.21 2.88 3.43
CA LEU A 253 -1.97 1.65 4.17
C LEU A 253 -0.53 1.16 3.95
N LEU A 254 -0.08 0.32 4.86
CA LEU A 254 1.04 -0.58 4.63
C LEU A 254 0.54 -1.79 3.85
N GLY A 255 1.24 -2.15 2.79
CA GLY A 255 1.12 -3.45 2.15
C GLY A 255 2.24 -4.39 2.60
N ASN A 256 2.20 -5.62 2.13
CA ASN A 256 3.27 -6.58 2.41
C ASN A 256 4.61 -6.12 1.83
N HIS A 257 4.63 -5.47 0.67
CA HIS A 257 5.86 -4.98 0.04
C HIS A 257 6.57 -3.89 0.87
N GLU A 258 5.84 -2.96 1.50
CA GLU A 258 6.45 -2.00 2.42
C GLU A 258 7.14 -2.71 3.59
N LEU A 259 6.48 -3.71 4.21
CA LEU A 259 7.03 -4.45 5.35
C LEU A 259 8.17 -5.38 4.95
N MET A 260 8.07 -6.07 3.80
CA MET A 260 9.14 -6.88 3.22
C MET A 260 10.44 -6.07 3.08
N ASN A 261 10.33 -4.84 2.56
CA ASN A 261 11.49 -3.96 2.42
C ASN A 261 12.12 -3.59 3.76
N VAL A 262 11.32 -3.32 4.80
CA VAL A 262 11.84 -3.06 6.15
C VAL A 262 12.45 -4.33 6.76
N ASP A 263 11.92 -5.49 6.45
CA ASP A 263 12.44 -6.80 6.84
C ASP A 263 13.64 -7.27 5.98
N LYS A 264 14.04 -6.47 4.99
CA LYS A 264 15.15 -6.73 4.04
C LYS A 264 14.89 -7.90 3.09
N ASP A 265 13.64 -8.21 2.84
CA ASP A 265 13.23 -9.10 1.76
C ASP A 265 12.96 -8.29 0.49
N PHE A 266 13.95 -8.27 -0.41
CA PHE A 266 13.95 -7.47 -1.64
C PHE A 266 13.65 -8.28 -2.90
N ARG A 267 13.00 -9.42 -2.78
CA ARG A 267 12.80 -10.33 -3.92
C ARG A 267 11.94 -9.73 -5.05
N TYR A 268 11.16 -8.68 -4.77
CA TYR A 268 10.34 -7.95 -5.73
C TYR A 268 10.87 -6.58 -6.10
N VAL A 269 12.06 -6.23 -5.62
CA VAL A 269 12.69 -4.94 -5.92
C VAL A 269 13.40 -5.00 -7.26
N SER A 270 13.11 -4.05 -8.13
CA SER A 270 13.76 -3.94 -9.45
C SER A 270 15.15 -3.30 -9.37
N PRO A 271 15.98 -3.48 -10.40
CA PRO A 271 17.30 -2.85 -10.47
C PRO A 271 17.28 -1.33 -10.35
N GLN A 272 16.34 -0.65 -11.01
CA GLN A 272 16.24 0.82 -10.93
C GLN A 272 15.79 1.28 -9.54
N GLU A 273 14.95 0.50 -8.87
CA GLU A 273 14.51 0.79 -7.50
C GLU A 273 15.64 0.66 -6.47
N PHE A 274 16.63 -0.21 -6.71
CA PHE A 274 17.86 -0.20 -5.91
C PHE A 274 18.67 1.06 -6.15
N LEU A 275 18.76 1.52 -7.41
CA LEU A 275 19.54 2.69 -7.79
C LEU A 275 18.95 4.00 -7.26
N GLU A 276 17.67 4.06 -6.86
CA GLU A 276 17.09 5.25 -6.22
C GLU A 276 17.90 5.76 -5.03
N PHE A 277 18.57 4.86 -4.31
CA PHE A 277 19.36 5.16 -3.11
C PHE A 277 20.84 5.42 -3.38
N VAL A 278 21.29 5.29 -4.62
CA VAL A 278 22.68 5.49 -5.03
C VAL A 278 22.85 6.87 -5.67
N PRO A 279 23.75 7.74 -5.18
CA PRO A 279 24.08 8.99 -5.84
C PRO A 279 24.47 8.75 -7.30
N GLN A 280 24.02 9.61 -8.21
CA GLN A 280 24.17 9.39 -9.66
C GLN A 280 25.64 9.25 -10.09
N ASN A 281 26.56 10.01 -9.47
CA ASN A 281 27.99 9.92 -9.73
C ASN A 281 28.65 8.62 -9.22
N GLN A 282 27.93 7.80 -8.44
CA GLN A 282 28.39 6.50 -7.91
C GLN A 282 27.80 5.31 -8.66
N ARG A 283 26.95 5.53 -9.65
CA ARG A 283 26.32 4.47 -10.46
C ARG A 283 27.27 3.96 -11.54
N THR A 284 28.40 3.37 -11.14
CA THR A 284 29.49 2.97 -12.03
C THR A 284 29.45 1.52 -12.48
N THR A 285 28.71 0.67 -11.77
CA THR A 285 28.59 -0.78 -12.02
C THR A 285 27.13 -1.22 -11.88
N LYS A 286 26.79 -2.40 -12.42
CA LYS A 286 25.46 -3.00 -12.21
C LYS A 286 25.35 -3.74 -10.87
N TYR A 287 26.49 -4.26 -10.39
CA TYR A 287 26.55 -5.12 -9.20
C TYR A 287 27.60 -4.63 -8.21
N THR A 288 27.39 -4.97 -6.95
CA THR A 288 28.39 -4.88 -5.89
C THR A 288 29.46 -5.96 -6.07
N LYS A 289 30.56 -5.87 -5.32
CA LYS A 289 31.60 -6.91 -5.33
C LYS A 289 31.09 -8.29 -4.89
N ASP A 290 30.03 -8.31 -4.06
CA ASP A 290 29.42 -9.53 -3.52
C ASP A 290 28.30 -10.06 -4.43
N GLY A 291 28.10 -9.49 -5.62
CA GLY A 291 27.15 -9.96 -6.62
C GLY A 291 25.70 -9.51 -6.42
N PHE A 292 25.45 -8.57 -5.49
CA PHE A 292 24.13 -7.95 -5.34
C PHE A 292 23.94 -6.78 -6.32
N PRO A 293 22.70 -6.37 -6.66
CA PRO A 293 22.48 -5.15 -7.41
C PRO A 293 23.14 -3.94 -6.76
N LEU A 294 23.67 -3.04 -7.58
CA LEU A 294 24.18 -1.77 -7.05
C LEU A 294 23.03 -1.04 -6.34
N GLY A 295 23.27 -0.59 -5.11
CA GLY A 295 22.24 0.04 -4.28
C GLY A 295 21.58 -0.89 -3.27
N TYR A 296 21.78 -2.21 -3.34
CA TYR A 296 21.23 -3.17 -2.39
C TYR A 296 21.44 -2.76 -0.92
N TYR A 297 22.69 -2.50 -0.54
CA TYR A 297 23.02 -2.11 0.83
C TYR A 297 22.51 -0.71 1.19
N HIS A 298 22.44 0.20 0.22
CA HIS A 298 21.86 1.53 0.42
C HIS A 298 20.34 1.44 0.69
N ARG A 299 19.64 0.62 -0.07
CA ARG A 299 18.19 0.36 0.16
C ARG A 299 17.98 -0.31 1.51
N ALA A 300 18.78 -1.35 1.84
CA ALA A 300 18.70 -2.03 3.13
C ALA A 300 18.89 -1.07 4.32
N LYS A 301 19.81 -0.10 4.18
CA LYS A 301 20.03 0.95 5.18
C LYS A 301 18.89 1.96 5.24
N ALA A 302 18.34 2.35 4.08
CA ALA A 302 17.25 3.31 4.01
C ALA A 302 15.94 2.79 4.64
N PHE A 303 15.66 1.50 4.45
CA PHE A 303 14.46 0.84 4.97
C PHE A 303 14.65 0.18 6.34
N GLU A 304 15.84 0.24 6.97
CA GLU A 304 16.05 -0.40 8.26
C GLU A 304 15.03 0.04 9.32
N ARG A 305 14.66 -0.85 10.23
CA ARG A 305 13.81 -0.55 11.39
C ARG A 305 14.39 0.62 12.19
N GLY A 306 13.57 1.60 12.53
CA GLY A 306 14.03 2.84 13.19
C GLY A 306 14.74 3.82 12.25
N GLY A 307 14.92 3.49 10.96
CA GLY A 307 15.40 4.41 9.92
C GLY A 307 14.35 5.43 9.48
N ASN A 308 14.75 6.35 8.60
CA ASN A 308 13.87 7.47 8.23
C ASN A 308 12.60 7.03 7.48
N ILE A 309 12.69 6.03 6.59
CA ILE A 309 11.54 5.51 5.84
C ILE A 309 10.61 4.77 6.79
N ALA A 310 11.13 3.83 7.58
CA ALA A 310 10.36 3.08 8.56
C ALA A 310 9.66 3.98 9.59
N LYS A 311 10.33 5.04 10.08
CA LYS A 311 9.72 6.07 10.93
C LYS A 311 8.59 6.80 10.22
N THR A 312 8.78 7.17 8.96
CA THR A 312 7.74 7.86 8.19
C THR A 312 6.55 6.93 7.96
N TYR A 313 6.79 5.65 7.67
CA TYR A 313 5.74 4.63 7.55
C TYR A 313 4.94 4.51 8.85
N SER A 314 5.59 4.40 10.00
CA SER A 314 4.90 4.27 11.30
C SER A 314 3.98 5.45 11.61
N ILE A 315 4.33 6.66 11.17
CA ILE A 315 3.55 7.88 11.40
C ILE A 315 2.44 8.05 10.35
N LYS A 316 2.77 7.87 9.07
CA LYS A 316 1.93 8.26 7.94
C LYS A 316 1.06 7.12 7.38
N LYS A 317 1.41 5.87 7.64
CA LYS A 317 0.68 4.68 7.19
C LYS A 317 0.16 3.88 8.38
N LYS A 318 -0.88 3.08 8.14
CA LYS A 318 -1.44 2.14 9.12
C LYS A 318 -1.62 0.77 8.46
N SER A 319 -1.73 -0.27 9.27
CA SER A 319 -2.06 -1.63 8.79
C SER A 319 -3.54 -1.72 8.42
N ILE A 320 -4.40 -1.14 9.25
CA ILE A 320 -5.84 -1.14 9.07
C ILE A 320 -6.36 0.27 9.40
N ILE A 321 -7.26 0.78 8.55
CA ILE A 321 -7.94 2.07 8.75
C ILE A 321 -9.45 1.87 8.68
N THR A 322 -10.21 2.58 9.50
CA THR A 322 -11.65 2.74 9.31
C THR A 322 -11.98 4.19 8.94
N ILE A 323 -12.83 4.37 7.95
CA ILE A 323 -13.38 5.68 7.56
C ILE A 323 -14.90 5.51 7.43
N GLY A 324 -15.64 6.20 8.30
CA GLY A 324 -17.06 5.98 8.39
C GLY A 324 -17.39 4.53 8.75
N SER A 325 -18.27 3.89 7.98
CA SER A 325 -18.71 2.51 8.18
C SER A 325 -17.90 1.48 7.36
N TYR A 326 -16.75 1.86 6.80
CA TYR A 326 -15.91 0.96 6.02
C TYR A 326 -14.55 0.76 6.65
N LEU A 327 -14.11 -0.51 6.65
CA LEU A 327 -12.77 -0.94 7.02
C LEU A 327 -11.92 -1.05 5.76
N PHE A 328 -10.70 -0.50 5.80
CA PHE A 328 -9.71 -0.53 4.72
C PHE A 328 -8.50 -1.30 5.21
N VAL A 329 -8.10 -2.30 4.46
CA VAL A 329 -6.97 -3.18 4.76
C VAL A 329 -6.34 -3.61 3.44
N HIS A 330 -5.03 -3.87 3.43
CA HIS A 330 -4.34 -4.26 2.19
C HIS A 330 -4.76 -5.66 1.72
N GLY A 331 -4.44 -6.70 2.48
CA GLY A 331 -4.80 -8.09 2.14
C GLY A 331 -6.24 -8.41 2.54
N GLY A 332 -6.49 -8.48 3.83
CA GLY A 332 -7.79 -8.83 4.37
C GLY A 332 -7.79 -8.93 5.89
N VAL A 333 -8.94 -9.25 6.45
CA VAL A 333 -9.10 -9.58 7.87
C VAL A 333 -9.85 -10.89 7.95
N SER A 334 -9.26 -11.91 8.58
CA SER A 334 -9.95 -13.16 8.88
C SER A 334 -10.84 -13.02 10.11
N ILE A 335 -11.74 -13.99 10.29
CA ILE A 335 -12.58 -14.07 11.49
C ILE A 335 -11.70 -14.23 12.73
N ASP A 336 -10.63 -15.00 12.66
CA ASP A 336 -9.75 -15.28 13.79
C ASP A 336 -8.87 -14.09 14.14
N LEU A 337 -8.35 -13.37 13.16
CA LEU A 337 -7.67 -12.10 13.38
C LEU A 337 -8.59 -11.10 14.10
N ALA A 338 -9.84 -10.95 13.63
CA ALA A 338 -10.83 -10.03 14.21
C ALA A 338 -11.23 -10.38 15.63
N LYS A 339 -11.28 -11.68 15.99
CA LYS A 339 -11.52 -12.15 17.35
C LYS A 339 -10.33 -11.87 18.27
N LYS A 340 -9.11 -12.06 17.74
CA LYS A 340 -7.90 -12.06 18.55
C LYS A 340 -7.40 -10.65 18.86
N TYR A 341 -7.30 -9.79 17.86
CA TYR A 341 -6.70 -8.46 17.98
C TYR A 341 -7.67 -7.34 17.61
N SER A 342 -7.53 -6.20 18.28
CA SER A 342 -8.20 -4.96 17.90
C SER A 342 -7.41 -4.20 16.84
N ILE A 343 -8.07 -3.34 16.05
CA ILE A 343 -7.42 -2.49 15.03
C ILE A 343 -6.32 -1.60 15.64
N PRO A 344 -6.54 -0.89 16.77
CA PRO A 344 -5.48 -0.10 17.38
C PRO A 344 -4.29 -0.93 17.85
N GLU A 345 -4.53 -2.16 18.33
CA GLU A 345 -3.49 -3.08 18.80
C GLU A 345 -2.59 -3.52 17.63
N ILE A 346 -3.18 -3.95 16.50
CA ILE A 346 -2.45 -4.29 15.28
C ILE A 346 -1.63 -3.07 14.79
N ASN A 347 -2.26 -1.91 14.67
CA ASN A 347 -1.59 -0.69 14.22
C ASN A 347 -0.43 -0.28 15.14
N GLN A 348 -0.59 -0.44 16.46
CA GLN A 348 0.44 -0.13 17.44
C GLN A 348 1.62 -1.10 17.36
N VAL A 349 1.36 -2.40 17.27
CA VAL A 349 2.41 -3.43 17.15
C VAL A 349 3.26 -3.18 15.91
N VAL A 350 2.64 -2.99 14.75
CA VAL A 350 3.37 -2.73 13.51
C VAL A 350 4.13 -1.39 13.57
N SER A 351 3.52 -0.35 14.14
CA SER A 351 4.19 0.94 14.32
C SER A 351 5.45 0.82 15.19
N LYS A 352 5.38 0.11 16.32
CA LYS A 352 6.53 -0.11 17.20
C LYS A 352 7.62 -0.96 16.53
N TRP A 353 7.22 -1.98 15.76
CA TRP A 353 8.13 -2.79 14.98
C TRP A 353 8.91 -1.93 13.97
N LEU A 354 8.21 -1.09 13.22
CA LEU A 354 8.81 -0.14 12.28
C LEU A 354 9.80 0.81 12.98
N LEU A 355 9.49 1.25 14.19
CA LEU A 355 10.34 2.14 15.00
C LEU A 355 11.52 1.43 15.67
N ASN A 356 11.61 0.10 15.58
CA ASN A 356 12.55 -0.73 16.34
C ASN A 356 12.39 -0.55 17.86
N GLN A 357 11.14 -0.50 18.34
CA GLN A 357 10.75 -0.26 19.73
C GLN A 357 9.82 -1.36 20.29
N SER A 358 9.64 -2.46 19.56
CA SER A 358 8.84 -3.59 20.03
C SER A 358 9.53 -4.31 21.19
N ASN A 359 8.75 -4.79 22.15
CA ASN A 359 9.18 -5.77 23.13
C ASN A 359 8.95 -7.21 22.61
N ASP A 360 9.41 -8.22 23.35
CA ASP A 360 9.33 -9.64 22.94
C ASP A 360 7.89 -10.12 22.65
N THR A 361 6.89 -9.58 23.36
CA THR A 361 5.49 -9.92 23.12
C THR A 361 5.00 -9.31 21.81
N GLU A 362 5.35 -8.06 21.54
CA GLU A 362 4.99 -7.35 20.32
C GLU A 362 5.72 -7.91 19.09
N GLU A 363 6.97 -8.38 19.24
CA GLU A 363 7.67 -9.11 18.17
C GLU A 363 6.94 -10.41 17.81
N LYS A 364 6.48 -11.18 18.79
CA LYS A 364 5.70 -12.41 18.55
C LYS A 364 4.37 -12.14 17.86
N ILE A 365 3.67 -11.07 18.25
CA ILE A 365 2.43 -10.67 17.57
C ILE A 365 2.75 -10.23 16.14
N PHE A 366 3.84 -9.49 15.93
CA PHE A 366 4.25 -9.09 14.58
C PHE A 366 4.61 -10.31 13.72
N ASP A 367 5.34 -11.28 14.27
CA ASP A 367 5.67 -12.53 13.55
C ASP A 367 4.38 -13.26 13.14
N GLU A 368 3.41 -13.40 14.02
CA GLU A 368 2.13 -14.05 13.73
C GLU A 368 1.35 -13.32 12.62
N ILE A 369 1.23 -12.00 12.68
CA ILE A 369 0.44 -11.22 11.72
C ILE A 369 1.17 -10.86 10.42
N PHE A 370 2.44 -11.21 10.28
CA PHE A 370 3.20 -10.89 9.06
C PHE A 370 4.00 -12.06 8.49
N ARG A 371 4.53 -12.98 9.32
CA ARG A 371 5.49 -13.99 8.87
C ARG A 371 4.99 -15.42 8.94
N ASP A 372 4.17 -15.74 9.94
CA ASP A 372 3.90 -17.13 10.32
C ASP A 372 2.59 -17.67 9.72
N ASP A 373 1.58 -16.83 9.53
CA ASP A 373 0.24 -17.24 9.11
C ASP A 373 -0.40 -16.19 8.19
N ASP A 374 -0.60 -16.53 6.92
CA ASP A 374 -1.19 -15.63 5.94
C ASP A 374 -2.65 -15.27 6.30
N ASP A 375 -3.43 -16.18 6.87
CA ASP A 375 -4.82 -15.93 7.24
C ASP A 375 -4.94 -15.02 8.46
N MET A 376 -3.91 -15.02 9.34
CA MET A 376 -3.80 -14.07 10.45
C MET A 376 -3.19 -12.72 10.04
N SER A 377 -2.85 -12.55 8.78
CA SER A 377 -2.14 -11.37 8.30
C SER A 377 -3.05 -10.35 7.62
N PRO A 378 -3.12 -9.10 8.10
CA PRO A 378 -3.82 -8.04 7.37
C PRO A 378 -3.11 -7.67 6.05
N PHE A 379 -1.91 -8.19 5.81
CA PHE A 379 -1.08 -7.89 4.64
C PHE A 379 -1.10 -9.00 3.58
N TRP A 380 -1.34 -10.26 3.98
CA TRP A 380 -1.29 -11.43 3.12
C TRP A 380 -2.63 -12.14 2.94
N CYS A 381 -3.58 -11.95 3.86
CA CYS A 381 -4.86 -12.65 3.86
C CYS A 381 -5.62 -12.45 2.55
N ARG A 382 -6.01 -13.55 1.91
CA ARG A 382 -6.74 -13.56 0.64
C ARG A 382 -8.15 -14.12 0.73
N ILE A 383 -8.59 -14.57 1.91
CA ILE A 383 -9.88 -15.23 2.12
C ILE A 383 -11.02 -14.51 1.41
N PHE A 384 -11.14 -13.19 1.59
CA PHE A 384 -12.22 -12.40 1.02
C PHE A 384 -11.88 -11.71 -0.31
N SER A 385 -10.67 -11.85 -0.81
CA SER A 385 -10.25 -11.27 -2.11
C SER A 385 -10.18 -12.31 -3.24
N GLU A 386 -10.27 -13.60 -2.93
CA GLU A 386 -10.35 -14.72 -3.88
C GLU A 386 -11.80 -15.00 -4.33
N GLU A 387 -12.05 -16.16 -4.94
CA GLU A 387 -13.34 -16.47 -5.54
C GLU A 387 -14.45 -16.63 -4.48
N GLU A 388 -15.64 -16.08 -4.77
CA GLU A 388 -16.79 -16.15 -3.85
C GLU A 388 -17.32 -17.58 -3.78
N GLY A 389 -17.65 -18.04 -2.57
CA GLY A 389 -18.23 -19.36 -2.31
C GLY A 389 -17.20 -20.48 -2.20
N GLU A 390 -15.90 -20.17 -2.29
CA GLU A 390 -14.84 -21.12 -2.00
C GLU A 390 -14.44 -21.00 -0.52
N ASP A 391 -14.27 -22.16 0.14
CA ASP A 391 -13.83 -22.29 1.53
C ASP A 391 -14.52 -21.28 2.49
N GLU A 392 -13.76 -20.33 3.00
CA GLU A 392 -14.20 -19.34 3.98
C GLU A 392 -14.81 -18.07 3.36
N ASN A 393 -14.69 -17.86 2.04
CA ASN A 393 -15.23 -16.67 1.37
C ASN A 393 -16.72 -16.79 1.12
N THR A 394 -17.52 -16.79 2.17
CA THR A 394 -18.99 -16.83 2.12
C THR A 394 -19.59 -15.55 2.72
N HIS A 395 -20.79 -15.20 2.26
CA HIS A 395 -21.52 -14.03 2.79
C HIS A 395 -21.78 -14.16 4.31
N GLU A 396 -22.03 -15.37 4.79
CA GLU A 396 -22.23 -15.64 6.22
C GLU A 396 -20.97 -15.39 7.02
N ASN A 397 -19.82 -15.95 6.60
CA ASN A 397 -18.53 -15.73 7.24
C ASN A 397 -18.11 -14.25 7.20
N PHE A 398 -18.40 -13.56 6.10
CA PHE A 398 -18.16 -12.12 6.02
C PHE A 398 -19.00 -11.32 7.05
N ASN A 399 -20.27 -11.66 7.24
CA ASN A 399 -21.10 -11.04 8.29
C ASN A 399 -20.58 -11.38 9.70
N HIS A 400 -20.09 -12.61 9.94
CA HIS A 400 -19.44 -12.99 11.18
C HIS A 400 -18.17 -12.19 11.43
N LEU A 401 -17.34 -11.99 10.40
CA LEU A 401 -16.18 -11.11 10.47
C LEU A 401 -16.57 -9.70 10.92
N LEU A 402 -17.53 -9.06 10.24
CA LEU A 402 -17.97 -7.70 10.59
C LEU A 402 -18.51 -7.61 12.03
N SER A 403 -19.23 -8.64 12.49
CA SER A 403 -19.69 -8.73 13.87
C SER A 403 -18.52 -8.75 14.85
N ASN A 404 -17.51 -9.58 14.63
CA ASN A 404 -16.31 -9.64 15.48
C ASN A 404 -15.53 -8.32 15.49
N VAL A 405 -15.33 -7.69 14.34
CA VAL A 405 -14.71 -6.35 14.25
C VAL A 405 -15.46 -5.34 15.09
N ASN A 406 -16.79 -5.32 14.98
CA ASN A 406 -17.64 -4.38 15.74
C ASN A 406 -17.63 -4.65 17.25
N GLN A 407 -17.55 -5.91 17.67
CA GLN A 407 -17.47 -6.27 19.09
C GLN A 407 -16.10 -5.98 19.69
N LYS A 408 -15.04 -6.26 18.96
CA LYS A 408 -13.65 -6.13 19.45
C LYS A 408 -13.19 -4.69 19.58
N ASN A 409 -13.76 -3.77 18.80
CA ASN A 409 -13.24 -2.42 18.67
C ASN A 409 -14.19 -1.35 19.23
N LYS A 410 -13.62 -0.30 19.85
CA LYS A 410 -14.35 0.93 20.21
C LYS A 410 -14.42 1.86 18.99
N LEU A 411 -15.30 1.55 18.05
CA LEU A 411 -15.45 2.25 16.78
C LEU A 411 -16.20 3.58 16.94
N ILE A 412 -15.94 4.54 16.04
CA ILE A 412 -16.72 5.79 15.94
C ILE A 412 -18.15 5.47 15.53
N GLN A 413 -18.31 4.52 14.59
CA GLN A 413 -19.59 3.97 14.14
C GLN A 413 -19.40 2.51 13.72
N PRO A 414 -20.47 1.68 13.72
CA PRO A 414 -20.37 0.29 13.32
C PRO A 414 -19.87 0.12 11.89
N ILE A 415 -18.95 -0.82 11.69
CA ILE A 415 -18.45 -1.21 10.35
C ILE A 415 -19.51 -2.07 9.67
N LYS A 416 -19.80 -1.73 8.41
CA LYS A 416 -20.78 -2.39 7.54
C LYS A 416 -20.14 -3.04 6.33
N GLY A 417 -18.88 -2.72 6.05
CA GLY A 417 -18.19 -3.27 4.90
C GLY A 417 -16.68 -3.14 4.99
N MET A 418 -16.00 -3.79 4.04
CA MET A 418 -14.55 -3.84 3.94
C MET A 418 -14.12 -3.56 2.51
N VAL A 419 -12.96 -2.89 2.35
CA VAL A 419 -12.29 -2.66 1.07
C VAL A 419 -10.90 -3.26 1.15
N VAL A 420 -10.57 -4.14 0.21
CA VAL A 420 -9.29 -4.87 0.13
C VAL A 420 -8.59 -4.66 -1.21
N ALA A 421 -7.28 -4.86 -1.23
CA ALA A 421 -6.41 -4.85 -2.40
C ALA A 421 -5.60 -6.15 -2.54
N HIS A 422 -4.27 -6.11 -2.80
CA HIS A 422 -3.33 -7.24 -2.72
C HIS A 422 -3.57 -8.40 -3.70
N THR A 423 -4.81 -8.78 -3.95
CA THR A 423 -5.17 -9.89 -4.86
C THR A 423 -5.63 -9.29 -6.19
N PRO A 424 -4.81 -9.37 -7.26
CA PRO A 424 -5.12 -8.74 -8.53
C PRO A 424 -6.32 -9.39 -9.21
N GLN A 425 -7.42 -8.68 -9.31
CA GLN A 425 -8.70 -9.18 -9.83
C GLN A 425 -8.65 -9.51 -11.33
N PHE A 426 -7.71 -8.92 -12.08
CA PHE A 426 -7.56 -9.21 -13.51
C PHE A 426 -7.23 -10.69 -13.79
N MET A 427 -6.65 -11.39 -12.83
CA MET A 427 -6.29 -12.80 -12.96
C MET A 427 -7.51 -13.70 -13.13
N ASP A 428 -8.63 -13.31 -12.52
CA ASP A 428 -9.94 -13.95 -12.67
C ASP A 428 -10.80 -13.28 -13.73
N ASN A 429 -10.21 -12.44 -14.59
CA ASN A 429 -10.93 -11.66 -15.60
C ASN A 429 -12.01 -10.75 -15.00
N LYS A 430 -11.73 -10.15 -13.85
CA LYS A 430 -12.64 -9.25 -13.16
C LYS A 430 -12.08 -7.83 -13.16
N TYR A 431 -12.94 -6.84 -13.33
CA TYR A 431 -12.66 -5.46 -12.96
C TYR A 431 -12.67 -5.31 -11.44
N LEU A 432 -12.34 -4.12 -10.94
CA LEU A 432 -12.69 -3.70 -9.60
C LEU A 432 -14.17 -4.07 -9.34
N ASN A 433 -14.44 -4.75 -8.26
CA ASN A 433 -15.77 -5.32 -8.02
C ASN A 433 -16.19 -5.28 -6.55
N GLY A 434 -17.50 -5.27 -6.34
CA GLY A 434 -18.12 -5.36 -5.02
C GLY A 434 -19.06 -6.54 -4.95
N ILE A 435 -18.94 -7.35 -3.89
CA ILE A 435 -19.79 -8.51 -3.59
C ILE A 435 -20.53 -8.30 -2.26
N TYR A 436 -21.42 -9.23 -1.90
CA TYR A 436 -22.20 -9.20 -0.65
C TYR A 436 -22.98 -7.88 -0.49
N ASP A 437 -23.80 -7.54 -1.49
CA ASP A 437 -24.55 -6.27 -1.55
C ASP A 437 -23.63 -5.03 -1.46
N LYS A 438 -22.45 -5.10 -2.10
CA LYS A 438 -21.44 -4.06 -2.09
C LYS A 438 -20.88 -3.73 -0.69
N LYS A 439 -20.91 -4.71 0.20
CA LYS A 439 -20.26 -4.59 1.51
C LYS A 439 -18.77 -4.96 1.47
N LEU A 440 -18.35 -5.83 0.54
CA LEU A 440 -16.96 -6.19 0.32
C LEU A 440 -16.54 -5.69 -1.06
N TRP A 441 -15.50 -4.84 -1.10
CA TRP A 441 -14.91 -4.30 -2.32
C TRP A 441 -13.49 -4.80 -2.51
N ARG A 442 -13.19 -5.31 -3.71
CA ARG A 442 -11.87 -5.82 -4.15
C ARG A 442 -11.36 -4.88 -5.23
N ILE A 443 -10.31 -4.08 -4.89
CA ILE A 443 -9.93 -2.93 -5.71
C ILE A 443 -8.54 -3.02 -6.34
N ASP A 444 -7.73 -4.05 -6.04
CA ASP A 444 -6.53 -4.31 -6.82
C ASP A 444 -6.91 -4.89 -8.18
N VAL A 445 -6.52 -4.20 -9.23
CA VAL A 445 -6.77 -4.62 -10.61
C VAL A 445 -5.47 -4.90 -11.37
N GLY A 446 -4.33 -4.91 -10.67
CA GLY A 446 -3.02 -5.08 -11.28
C GLY A 446 -2.72 -3.98 -12.31
N MET A 447 -3.07 -2.71 -12.00
CA MET A 447 -2.94 -1.60 -12.94
C MET A 447 -1.49 -1.23 -13.27
N SER A 448 -0.55 -1.66 -12.44
CA SER A 448 0.86 -1.40 -12.61
C SER A 448 1.46 -2.18 -13.79
N ARG A 449 2.40 -1.57 -14.51
CA ARG A 449 3.24 -2.25 -15.49
C ARG A 449 4.25 -3.22 -14.87
N ALA A 450 4.28 -3.35 -13.55
CA ALA A 450 4.94 -4.45 -12.86
C ALA A 450 4.45 -5.83 -13.36
N PHE A 451 3.18 -5.90 -13.77
CA PHE A 451 2.56 -7.10 -14.35
C PHE A 451 2.75 -7.20 -15.89
N GLY A 452 3.72 -6.49 -16.44
CA GLY A 452 3.94 -6.38 -17.87
C GLY A 452 3.17 -5.22 -18.51
N LYS A 453 3.25 -5.08 -19.83
CA LYS A 453 2.57 -4.04 -20.59
C LYS A 453 1.05 -4.18 -20.45
N GLN A 454 0.35 -3.09 -20.14
CA GLN A 454 -1.10 -3.12 -19.89
C GLN A 454 -1.92 -3.65 -21.08
N ASP A 455 -1.47 -3.33 -22.31
CA ASP A 455 -2.08 -3.70 -23.58
C ASP A 455 -1.52 -4.99 -24.19
N GLU A 456 -0.37 -5.52 -23.70
CA GLU A 456 0.29 -6.72 -24.20
C GLU A 456 0.08 -7.96 -23.32
N CYS A 457 -0.36 -7.82 -22.08
CA CYS A 457 -0.71 -8.95 -21.24
C CYS A 457 -2.00 -9.64 -21.68
N GLY A 458 -1.96 -10.22 -22.90
CA GLY A 458 -3.08 -10.96 -23.47
C GLY A 458 -4.34 -10.11 -23.67
N GLU A 459 -4.17 -8.84 -24.02
CA GLU A 459 -5.28 -7.88 -24.18
C GLU A 459 -6.16 -7.78 -22.93
N ASN A 460 -5.54 -7.90 -21.76
CA ASN A 460 -6.30 -7.94 -20.51
C ASN A 460 -6.84 -6.56 -20.14
N LYS A 461 -8.00 -6.23 -20.69
CA LYS A 461 -8.76 -5.00 -20.44
C LYS A 461 -9.09 -4.76 -18.96
N TYR A 462 -8.97 -5.77 -18.11
CA TYR A 462 -9.27 -5.67 -16.68
C TYR A 462 -8.19 -4.92 -15.90
N ARG A 463 -6.97 -4.79 -16.44
CA ARG A 463 -5.83 -4.13 -15.80
C ARG A 463 -5.76 -2.61 -15.97
N ILE A 464 -6.72 -1.97 -16.61
CA ILE A 464 -6.74 -0.51 -16.72
C ILE A 464 -6.84 0.15 -15.35
N PRO A 465 -6.32 1.38 -15.18
CA PRO A 465 -6.50 2.13 -13.92
C PRO A 465 -7.98 2.28 -13.57
N GLN A 466 -8.33 1.86 -12.35
CA GLN A 466 -9.68 1.90 -11.78
C GLN A 466 -9.61 2.35 -10.34
N LEU A 467 -10.70 2.93 -9.85
CA LEU A 467 -10.84 3.35 -8.47
C LEU A 467 -12.29 3.24 -8.00
N LEU A 468 -12.45 3.14 -6.68
CA LEU A 468 -13.73 3.18 -6.00
C LEU A 468 -13.93 4.57 -5.37
N ILE A 469 -15.12 5.16 -5.55
CA ILE A 469 -15.54 6.33 -4.81
C ILE A 469 -16.71 5.95 -3.90
N ILE A 470 -16.65 6.37 -2.65
CA ILE A 470 -17.72 6.24 -1.67
C ILE A 470 -18.22 7.64 -1.34
N HIS A 471 -19.48 7.93 -1.69
CA HIS A 471 -20.13 9.19 -1.42
C HIS A 471 -20.99 9.07 -0.15
N ASN A 472 -20.79 10.00 0.78
CA ASN A 472 -21.59 10.12 2.02
C ASN A 472 -21.72 8.81 2.81
N ASP A 473 -20.67 7.95 2.75
CA ASP A 473 -20.62 6.66 3.44
C ASP A 473 -21.72 5.65 2.99
N LYS A 474 -22.30 5.83 1.78
CA LYS A 474 -23.48 5.05 1.33
C LYS A 474 -23.48 4.68 -0.15
N GLU A 475 -23.08 5.60 -1.02
CA GLU A 475 -23.21 5.44 -2.46
C GLU A 475 -21.85 5.12 -3.08
N PHE A 476 -21.84 4.18 -4.03
CA PHE A 476 -20.60 3.70 -4.64
C PHE A 476 -20.57 4.03 -6.11
N GLU A 477 -19.44 4.58 -6.55
CA GLU A 477 -19.12 4.85 -7.93
C GLU A 477 -17.80 4.15 -8.26
N VAL A 478 -17.76 3.36 -9.33
CA VAL A 478 -16.53 2.79 -9.88
C VAL A 478 -16.15 3.60 -11.11
N ARG A 479 -14.97 4.19 -11.10
CA ARG A 479 -14.40 4.84 -12.28
C ARG A 479 -13.29 3.98 -12.86
N LYS A 480 -13.22 3.95 -14.19
CA LYS A 480 -12.16 3.28 -14.93
C LYS A 480 -11.74 4.11 -16.13
N CYS A 481 -10.47 4.05 -16.51
CA CYS A 481 -10.00 4.61 -17.76
C CYS A 481 -10.67 3.88 -18.93
N SER A 482 -11.10 4.59 -19.97
CA SER A 482 -11.62 3.98 -21.17
C SER A 482 -10.49 3.51 -22.10
N PHE A 483 -10.63 2.32 -22.67
CA PHE A 483 -9.87 1.95 -23.88
C PHE A 483 -10.32 2.77 -25.09
N ASN A 484 -9.42 3.02 -26.02
CA ASN A 484 -9.76 3.66 -27.29
C ASN A 484 -10.81 2.86 -28.10
N SER A 485 -10.89 1.53 -27.90
CA SER A 485 -11.88 0.63 -28.49
C SER A 485 -13.29 0.76 -27.86
N ASP A 486 -13.41 1.29 -26.66
CA ASP A 486 -14.69 1.49 -25.97
C ASP A 486 -15.31 2.88 -26.27
N ARG A 487 -14.72 3.67 -27.16
CA ARG A 487 -15.39 4.89 -27.66
C ARG A 487 -16.61 4.47 -28.48
N PRO A 488 -17.82 4.81 -28.05
CA PRO A 488 -18.95 4.74 -28.97
C PRO A 488 -18.63 5.61 -30.20
N PRO A 489 -19.04 5.22 -31.41
CA PRO A 489 -18.89 6.05 -32.58
C PRO A 489 -19.44 7.45 -32.26
N ALA A 490 -18.73 8.48 -32.68
CA ALA A 490 -19.11 9.86 -32.39
C ALA A 490 -20.61 10.05 -32.67
N PRO A 491 -21.43 10.58 -31.75
CA PRO A 491 -22.83 10.75 -31.99
C PRO A 491 -22.98 11.75 -33.13
N ASN A 492 -23.68 11.33 -34.20
CA ASN A 492 -24.24 12.26 -35.14
C ASN A 492 -25.14 13.22 -34.34
N ASN A 493 -24.84 14.47 -34.39
CA ASN A 493 -25.44 15.64 -33.76
C ASN A 493 -26.85 15.41 -33.15
N GLY A 494 -26.98 15.51 -31.84
CA GLY A 494 -28.20 15.78 -31.16
C GLY A 494 -28.50 14.86 -29.96
N GLY A 495 -28.15 15.29 -28.76
CA GLY A 495 -28.62 14.69 -27.53
C GLY A 495 -27.56 14.64 -26.41
N LYS A 496 -27.75 15.46 -25.40
CA LYS A 496 -26.92 15.42 -24.17
C LYS A 496 -27.15 14.08 -23.45
N VAL A 497 -26.13 13.22 -23.49
CA VAL A 497 -26.05 12.07 -22.58
C VAL A 497 -24.82 12.29 -21.74
N ASN A 498 -25.01 12.47 -20.43
CA ASN A 498 -23.93 12.54 -19.45
C ASN A 498 -23.33 11.13 -19.28
N ILE A 499 -22.31 10.83 -20.07
CA ILE A 499 -21.44 9.69 -19.86
C ILE A 499 -20.09 10.26 -19.42
N HIS A 500 -19.74 10.10 -18.17
CA HIS A 500 -18.41 10.45 -17.66
C HIS A 500 -17.37 9.43 -18.16
N ASN A 501 -17.08 9.46 -19.44
CA ASN A 501 -15.94 8.78 -20.05
C ASN A 501 -14.86 9.82 -20.30
N THR A 502 -13.91 9.96 -19.39
CA THR A 502 -12.73 10.80 -19.62
C THR A 502 -11.72 10.00 -20.44
N SER A 503 -11.67 10.26 -21.74
CA SER A 503 -10.50 9.88 -22.56
C SER A 503 -9.33 10.79 -22.17
N MET A 504 -8.21 10.21 -21.71
CA MET A 504 -7.00 10.95 -21.42
C MET A 504 -6.10 10.96 -22.67
N PRO A 505 -5.71 12.13 -23.22
CA PRO A 505 -4.59 12.21 -24.15
C PRO A 505 -3.27 11.99 -23.39
N PHE A 506 -2.35 11.31 -24.02
CA PHE A 506 -0.97 11.11 -23.55
C PHE A 506 -0.16 12.40 -23.65
#